data_c0a9766ab267dbdb961aff99ba2661cb
#
_entry.id   c0a9766ab267dbdb961aff99ba2661cb
#
_cell.length_a   1.000
_cell.length_b   1.000
_cell.length_c   1.000
_cell.angle_alpha   90.00
_cell.angle_beta   90.00
_cell.angle_gamma   90.00
#
_symmetry.space_group_name_H-M   'P 1'
#
loop_
_entity.id
_entity.type
_entity.pdbx_description
1 polymer ?
#
loop_
_entity_poly.entity_id
_entity_poly.type
_entity_poly.pdbx_seq_one_letter_code
_entity_poly.pdbx_strand_id
1 'polypeptide(L)'
;MDFESKKIWRYGDDVDTDVIIPARYLAIADWNELAEYAMEDIDTTFAPNVKAGEIMVAGKNFGCGSSREHAPGVIKAKGVPVIIAHSFARIFFRNAINIGLPVIEIGEQVDRIDAGDAIGVDLSKGIVYNLTKNEQYQGTELPQFIQDIAAAGGLVNFAKNRK
;
A
#
# COMPACT_ATOMS: atom_id res chain seq x y z
N MET A 1 10.52 3.97 14.10
CA MET A 1 10.17 3.78 12.68
C MET A 1 9.40 2.48 12.54
N ASP A 2 8.19 2.54 12.02
CA ASP A 2 7.31 1.36 11.96
C ASP A 2 7.72 0.36 10.89
N PHE A 3 8.17 0.87 9.73
CA PHE A 3 8.56 0.03 8.61
C PHE A 3 9.85 0.54 8.00
N GLU A 4 10.67 -0.39 7.49
CA GLU A 4 11.91 -0.07 6.80
C GLU A 4 12.16 -1.12 5.73
N SER A 5 12.45 -0.67 4.51
CA SER A 5 12.64 -1.56 3.37
C SER A 5 13.85 -1.12 2.54
N LYS A 6 14.74 -2.06 2.25
CA LYS A 6 15.89 -1.80 1.38
C LYS A 6 15.50 -1.82 -0.09
N LYS A 7 14.36 -2.43 -0.41
CA LYS A 7 13.82 -2.51 -1.76
C LYS A 7 12.39 -1.99 -1.76
N ILE A 8 12.06 -1.19 -2.76
CA ILE A 8 10.69 -0.73 -2.98
C ILE A 8 10.21 -1.13 -4.37
N TRP A 9 8.89 -1.15 -4.50
CA TRP A 9 8.21 -1.38 -5.78
C TRP A 9 7.62 -0.05 -6.22
N ARG A 10 8.20 0.55 -7.26
CA ARG A 10 7.89 1.93 -7.70
C ARG A 10 7.00 1.92 -8.93
N TYR A 11 5.83 2.53 -8.81
CA TYR A 11 4.86 2.65 -9.90
C TYR A 11 4.50 4.12 -10.16
N GLY A 12 3.86 4.38 -11.29
CA GLY A 12 3.50 5.73 -11.71
C GLY A 12 2.10 6.16 -11.27
N ASP A 13 1.50 7.06 -12.06
CA ASP A 13 0.19 7.63 -11.78
C ASP A 13 -0.94 6.70 -12.26
N ASP A 14 -2.13 6.91 -11.70
CA ASP A 14 -3.38 6.28 -12.16
C ASP A 14 -3.32 4.75 -12.25
N VAL A 15 -2.74 4.12 -11.24
CA VAL A 15 -2.76 2.66 -11.12
C VAL A 15 -4.17 2.25 -10.71
N ASP A 16 -4.93 1.76 -11.67
CA ASP A 16 -6.34 1.39 -11.56
C ASP A 16 -6.52 0.09 -10.78
N THR A 17 -7.64 -0.06 -10.09
CA THR A 17 -7.94 -1.30 -9.34
C THR A 17 -7.98 -2.53 -10.25
N ASP A 18 -8.43 -2.38 -11.51
CA ASP A 18 -8.44 -3.47 -12.48
C ASP A 18 -7.03 -3.86 -12.93
N VAL A 19 -6.08 -2.93 -12.85
CA VAL A 19 -4.66 -3.19 -13.10
C VAL A 19 -4.02 -3.88 -11.90
N ILE A 20 -4.41 -3.49 -10.69
CA ILE A 20 -3.90 -4.10 -9.45
C ILE A 20 -4.32 -5.57 -9.38
N ILE A 21 -5.59 -5.85 -9.65
CA ILE A 21 -6.12 -7.20 -9.75
C ILE A 21 -7.22 -7.26 -10.81
N PRO A 22 -6.94 -7.85 -11.98
CA PRO A 22 -7.90 -7.92 -13.07
C PRO A 22 -9.16 -8.70 -12.71
N ALA A 23 -10.29 -8.24 -13.28
CA ALA A 23 -11.60 -8.84 -13.05
C ALA A 23 -11.63 -10.35 -13.37
N ARG A 24 -10.84 -10.80 -14.34
CA ARG A 24 -10.77 -12.20 -14.75
C ARG A 24 -10.32 -13.16 -13.65
N TYR A 25 -9.71 -12.63 -12.58
CA TYR A 25 -9.23 -13.45 -11.46
C TYR A 25 -10.13 -13.40 -10.23
N LEU A 26 -11.16 -12.56 -10.21
CA LEU A 26 -11.96 -12.32 -9.01
C LEU A 26 -12.81 -13.50 -8.54
N ALA A 27 -12.94 -14.54 -9.37
CA ALA A 27 -13.60 -15.78 -8.95
C ALA A 27 -12.75 -16.62 -7.98
N ILE A 28 -11.47 -16.32 -7.87
CA ILE A 28 -10.57 -17.01 -6.93
C ILE A 28 -10.90 -16.54 -5.52
N ALA A 29 -11.31 -17.45 -4.65
CA ALA A 29 -11.77 -17.12 -3.29
C ALA A 29 -10.62 -16.95 -2.29
N ASP A 30 -9.53 -17.67 -2.47
CA ASP A 30 -8.38 -17.62 -1.57
C ASP A 30 -7.53 -16.38 -1.87
N TRP A 31 -7.32 -15.52 -0.84
CA TRP A 31 -6.57 -14.28 -1.01
C TRP A 31 -5.12 -14.52 -1.42
N ASN A 32 -4.46 -15.54 -0.89
CA ASN A 32 -3.07 -15.83 -1.23
C ASN A 32 -2.94 -16.33 -2.67
N GLU A 33 -3.88 -17.11 -3.13
CA GLU A 33 -3.93 -17.58 -4.50
C GLU A 33 -4.23 -16.41 -5.45
N LEU A 34 -5.21 -15.58 -5.11
CA LEU A 34 -5.55 -14.38 -5.89
C LEU A 34 -4.35 -13.43 -5.99
N ALA A 35 -3.61 -13.26 -4.89
CA ALA A 35 -2.46 -12.36 -4.83
C ALA A 35 -1.32 -12.76 -5.77
N GLU A 36 -1.27 -14.00 -6.23
CA GLU A 36 -0.27 -14.44 -7.21
C GLU A 36 -0.40 -13.71 -8.55
N TYR A 37 -1.56 -13.07 -8.79
CA TYR A 37 -1.83 -12.32 -10.02
C TYR A 37 -1.78 -10.81 -9.80
N ALA A 38 -1.40 -10.35 -8.61
CA ALA A 38 -1.34 -8.94 -8.28
C ALA A 38 -0.39 -8.19 -9.22
N MET A 39 -0.84 -7.05 -9.74
CA MET A 39 -0.07 -6.14 -10.60
C MET A 39 0.34 -6.76 -11.96
N GLU A 40 -0.19 -7.92 -12.31
CA GLU A 40 0.24 -8.67 -13.50
C GLU A 40 0.19 -7.85 -14.77
N ASP A 41 -0.82 -7.00 -14.93
CA ASP A 41 -1.02 -6.23 -16.18
C ASP A 41 -0.02 -5.09 -16.37
N ILE A 42 0.70 -4.67 -15.31
CA ILE A 42 1.72 -3.63 -15.42
C ILE A 42 3.10 -4.08 -14.98
N ASP A 43 3.20 -5.15 -14.21
CA ASP A 43 4.49 -5.62 -13.71
C ASP A 43 4.43 -7.13 -13.39
N THR A 44 4.82 -7.93 -14.34
CA THR A 44 4.83 -9.39 -14.17
C THR A 44 5.87 -9.87 -13.17
N THR A 45 6.78 -8.99 -12.74
CA THR A 45 7.83 -9.34 -11.78
C THR A 45 7.42 -9.15 -10.34
N PHE A 46 6.34 -8.40 -10.09
CA PHE A 46 5.93 -8.07 -8.72
C PHE A 46 5.51 -9.32 -7.93
N ALA A 47 4.45 -9.98 -8.36
CA ALA A 47 3.87 -11.08 -7.59
C ALA A 47 4.87 -12.23 -7.30
N PRO A 48 5.69 -12.68 -8.28
CA PRO A 48 6.63 -13.77 -8.01
C PRO A 48 7.85 -13.35 -7.19
N ASN A 49 8.19 -12.06 -7.12
CA ASN A 49 9.46 -11.62 -6.53
C ASN A 49 9.32 -10.75 -5.27
N VAL A 50 8.15 -10.17 -5.01
CA VAL A 50 7.97 -9.32 -3.83
C VAL A 50 8.13 -10.16 -2.55
N LYS A 51 8.86 -9.58 -1.59
CA LYS A 51 9.08 -10.21 -0.29
C LYS A 51 8.33 -9.43 0.79
N ALA A 52 7.88 -10.14 1.82
CA ALA A 52 7.22 -9.51 2.96
C ALA A 52 8.09 -8.39 3.54
N GLY A 53 7.49 -7.25 3.82
CA GLY A 53 8.18 -6.08 4.33
C GLY A 53 8.64 -5.09 3.27
N GLU A 54 8.59 -5.45 2.00
CA GLU A 54 8.94 -4.53 0.92
C GLU A 54 7.80 -3.54 0.67
N ILE A 55 8.16 -2.26 0.58
CA ILE A 55 7.21 -1.14 0.50
C ILE A 55 6.86 -0.83 -0.94
N MET A 56 5.60 -0.49 -1.20
CA MET A 56 5.14 -0.03 -2.50
C MET A 56 5.06 1.50 -2.51
N VAL A 57 5.55 2.11 -3.60
CA VAL A 57 5.54 3.56 -3.79
C VAL A 57 4.94 3.86 -5.16
N ALA A 58 3.98 4.78 -5.22
CA ALA A 58 3.28 5.09 -6.46
C ALA A 58 3.04 6.58 -6.63
N GLY A 59 2.53 6.97 -7.78
CA GLY A 59 2.22 8.36 -8.12
C GLY A 59 0.83 8.79 -7.70
N LYS A 60 0.19 9.59 -8.55
CA LYS A 60 -1.13 10.17 -8.27
C LYS A 60 -2.24 9.16 -8.42
N ASN A 61 -3.30 9.34 -7.63
CA ASN A 61 -4.58 8.67 -7.82
C ASN A 61 -4.48 7.14 -7.83
N PHE A 62 -3.67 6.59 -6.94
CA PHE A 62 -3.48 5.15 -6.82
C PHE A 62 -4.78 4.48 -6.38
N GLY A 63 -5.14 3.40 -7.06
CA GLY A 63 -6.35 2.65 -6.74
C GLY A 63 -7.62 3.23 -7.35
N CYS A 64 -7.50 4.07 -8.38
CA CYS A 64 -8.65 4.61 -9.11
C CYS A 64 -9.45 3.50 -9.78
N GLY A 65 -10.63 3.84 -10.28
CA GLY A 65 -11.52 2.88 -10.95
C GLY A 65 -12.53 2.26 -10.01
N SER A 66 -12.87 1.01 -10.25
CA SER A 66 -13.92 0.31 -9.51
C SER A 66 -13.59 0.14 -8.02
N SER A 67 -14.63 0.21 -7.19
CA SER A 67 -14.49 -0.04 -5.75
C SER A 67 -14.30 -1.54 -5.49
N ARG A 68 -13.06 -1.98 -5.45
CA ARG A 68 -12.71 -3.38 -5.17
C ARG A 68 -11.87 -3.50 -3.92
N GLU A 69 -12.42 -4.18 -2.93
CA GLU A 69 -11.69 -4.53 -1.72
C GLU A 69 -10.53 -5.50 -2.03
N HIS A 70 -10.64 -6.23 -3.13
CA HIS A 70 -9.60 -7.15 -3.61
C HIS A 70 -8.29 -6.42 -3.92
N ALA A 71 -8.35 -5.19 -4.42
CA ALA A 71 -7.14 -4.44 -4.80
C ALA A 71 -6.18 -4.24 -3.62
N PRO A 72 -6.58 -3.62 -2.50
CA PRO A 72 -5.68 -3.54 -1.36
C PRO A 72 -5.44 -4.91 -0.72
N GLY A 73 -6.40 -5.82 -0.81
CA GLY A 73 -6.29 -7.16 -0.23
C GLY A 73 -5.15 -7.97 -0.81
N VAL A 74 -4.97 -7.97 -2.14
CA VAL A 74 -3.90 -8.75 -2.77
C VAL A 74 -2.52 -8.14 -2.49
N ILE A 75 -2.44 -6.81 -2.39
CA ILE A 75 -1.19 -6.14 -2.05
C ILE A 75 -0.77 -6.51 -0.63
N LYS A 76 -1.71 -6.46 0.31
CA LYS A 76 -1.46 -6.87 1.70
C LYS A 76 -1.07 -8.34 1.78
N ALA A 77 -1.75 -9.21 1.05
CA ALA A 77 -1.47 -10.65 1.03
C ALA A 77 -0.05 -10.96 0.54
N LYS A 78 0.53 -10.12 -0.32
CA LYS A 78 1.92 -10.26 -0.76
C LYS A 78 2.93 -9.76 0.27
N GLY A 79 2.48 -9.27 1.43
CA GLY A 79 3.37 -8.86 2.51
C GLY A 79 3.80 -7.41 2.47
N VAL A 80 3.21 -6.58 1.61
CA VAL A 80 3.48 -5.14 1.57
C VAL A 80 2.90 -4.50 2.83
N PRO A 81 3.72 -3.87 3.69
CA PRO A 81 3.24 -3.35 4.96
C PRO A 81 2.61 -1.96 4.88
N VAL A 82 2.93 -1.21 3.84
CA VAL A 82 2.45 0.16 3.65
C VAL A 82 2.59 0.54 2.18
N ILE A 83 1.65 1.36 1.69
CA ILE A 83 1.77 1.98 0.37
C ILE A 83 1.97 3.49 0.57
N ILE A 84 2.98 4.03 -0.10
CA ILE A 84 3.27 5.46 -0.14
C ILE A 84 2.92 5.95 -1.53
N ALA A 85 2.17 7.03 -1.64
CA ALA A 85 1.82 7.58 -2.94
C ALA A 85 1.72 9.10 -2.91
N HIS A 86 1.69 9.71 -4.10
CA HIS A 86 1.34 11.11 -4.21
C HIS A 86 -0.06 11.34 -3.65
N SER A 87 -1.02 10.55 -4.10
CA SER A 87 -2.40 10.55 -3.62
C SER A 87 -3.07 9.20 -3.90
N PHE A 88 -4.17 8.93 -3.21
CA PHE A 88 -4.98 7.72 -3.39
C PHE A 88 -6.40 8.11 -3.78
N ALA A 89 -7.04 7.26 -4.59
CA ALA A 89 -8.47 7.34 -4.79
C ALA A 89 -9.16 7.11 -3.43
N ARG A 90 -10.20 7.88 -3.14
CA ARG A 90 -10.86 7.89 -1.83
C ARG A 90 -11.34 6.51 -1.39
N ILE A 91 -11.97 5.78 -2.28
CA ILE A 91 -12.51 4.46 -1.97
C ILE A 91 -11.39 3.46 -1.70
N PHE A 92 -10.32 3.50 -2.50
CA PHE A 92 -9.15 2.65 -2.25
C PHE A 92 -8.54 2.94 -0.88
N PHE A 93 -8.36 4.20 -0.53
CA PHE A 93 -7.84 4.59 0.77
C PHE A 93 -8.67 3.97 1.90
N ARG A 94 -9.98 4.12 1.82
CA ARG A 94 -10.91 3.58 2.82
C ARG A 94 -10.83 2.06 2.90
N ASN A 95 -10.86 1.38 1.76
CA ASN A 95 -10.79 -0.08 1.71
C ASN A 95 -9.46 -0.60 2.28
N ALA A 96 -8.36 0.06 1.97
CA ALA A 96 -7.04 -0.32 2.48
C ALA A 96 -7.00 -0.24 4.01
N ILE A 97 -7.46 0.86 4.59
CA ILE A 97 -7.52 1.02 6.04
C ILE A 97 -8.41 -0.04 6.67
N ASN A 98 -9.57 -0.30 6.07
CA ASN A 98 -10.53 -1.29 6.61
C ASN A 98 -9.95 -2.70 6.72
N ILE A 99 -9.03 -3.07 5.84
CA ILE A 99 -8.37 -4.38 5.88
C ILE A 99 -7.03 -4.36 6.59
N GLY A 100 -6.61 -3.23 7.14
CA GLY A 100 -5.38 -3.11 7.91
C GLY A 100 -4.13 -2.87 7.07
N LEU A 101 -4.27 -2.30 5.89
CA LEU A 101 -3.14 -1.89 5.05
C LEU A 101 -2.97 -0.37 5.17
N PRO A 102 -1.95 0.12 5.89
CA PRO A 102 -1.68 1.55 5.99
C PRO A 102 -1.31 2.17 4.65
N VAL A 103 -1.76 3.39 4.42
CA VAL A 103 -1.44 4.17 3.23
C VAL A 103 -1.10 5.61 3.63
N ILE A 104 -0.07 6.18 3.00
CA ILE A 104 0.39 7.54 3.29
C ILE A 104 0.51 8.33 1.99
N GLU A 105 -0.06 9.54 2.00
CA GLU A 105 0.06 10.48 0.90
C GLU A 105 1.15 11.51 1.22
N ILE A 106 2.13 11.64 0.32
CA ILE A 106 3.22 12.60 0.48
C ILE A 106 3.26 13.67 -0.61
N GLY A 107 2.27 13.69 -1.50
CA GLY A 107 2.19 14.68 -2.56
C GLY A 107 3.38 14.59 -3.53
N GLU A 108 3.78 15.74 -4.03
CA GLU A 108 4.85 15.85 -5.03
C GLU A 108 6.20 15.31 -4.56
N GLN A 109 6.39 15.17 -3.26
CA GLN A 109 7.64 14.65 -2.70
C GLN A 109 7.93 13.22 -3.19
N VAL A 110 6.89 12.49 -3.62
CA VAL A 110 7.06 11.14 -4.15
C VAL A 110 7.99 11.09 -5.36
N ASP A 111 8.06 12.18 -6.12
CA ASP A 111 8.93 12.27 -7.30
C ASP A 111 10.41 12.19 -6.96
N ARG A 112 10.76 12.40 -5.69
CA ARG A 112 12.14 12.28 -5.21
C ARG A 112 12.54 10.85 -4.89
N ILE A 113 11.60 9.93 -4.89
CA ILE A 113 11.87 8.52 -4.56
C ILE A 113 12.12 7.74 -5.85
N ASP A 114 13.32 7.18 -5.96
CA ASP A 114 13.69 6.32 -7.08
C ASP A 114 13.54 4.84 -6.70
N ALA A 115 13.38 3.99 -7.70
CA ALA A 115 13.14 2.56 -7.49
C ALA A 115 14.22 1.85 -6.67
N GLY A 116 15.45 2.36 -6.68
CA GLY A 116 16.56 1.78 -5.93
C GLY A 116 16.72 2.31 -4.50
N ASP A 117 15.85 3.22 -4.07
CA ASP A 117 16.00 3.85 -2.76
C ASP A 117 15.50 2.94 -1.63
N ALA A 118 16.19 3.00 -0.50
CA ALA A 118 15.72 2.40 0.75
C ALA A 118 14.80 3.39 1.47
N ILE A 119 13.68 2.91 1.96
CA ILE A 119 12.62 3.75 2.53
C ILE A 119 12.24 3.29 3.93
N GLY A 120 12.01 4.24 4.82
CA GLY A 120 11.46 3.98 6.15
C GLY A 120 10.20 4.80 6.36
N VAL A 121 9.33 4.36 7.27
CA VAL A 121 8.05 5.01 7.53
C VAL A 121 7.76 5.07 9.02
N ASP A 122 7.34 6.25 9.49
CA ASP A 122 6.80 6.47 10.82
C ASP A 122 5.33 6.87 10.66
N LEU A 123 4.42 5.94 10.96
CA LEU A 123 2.98 6.16 10.78
C LEU A 123 2.43 7.23 11.71
N SER A 124 2.91 7.26 12.96
CA SER A 124 2.37 8.19 13.96
C SER A 124 2.67 9.64 13.62
N LYS A 125 3.82 9.89 12.98
CA LYS A 125 4.24 11.23 12.57
C LYS A 125 3.88 11.54 11.12
N GLY A 126 3.48 10.53 10.35
CA GLY A 126 3.21 10.68 8.92
C GLY A 126 4.47 11.00 8.13
N ILE A 127 5.64 10.54 8.58
CA ILE A 127 6.91 10.84 7.94
C ILE A 127 7.43 9.63 7.17
N VAL A 128 7.87 9.90 5.95
CA VAL A 128 8.56 8.92 5.09
C VAL A 128 10.02 9.35 5.01
N TYR A 129 10.92 8.42 5.31
CA TYR A 129 12.37 8.65 5.27
C TYR A 129 12.95 8.00 4.03
N ASN A 130 13.67 8.80 3.22
CA ASN A 130 14.48 8.26 2.13
C ASN A 130 15.87 8.01 2.68
N LEU A 131 16.16 6.78 3.02
CA LEU A 131 17.43 6.42 3.69
C LEU A 131 18.61 6.49 2.74
N THR A 132 18.40 6.27 1.46
CA THR A 132 19.44 6.34 0.45
C THR A 132 19.90 7.79 0.23
N LYS A 133 18.94 8.72 0.16
CA LYS A 133 19.22 10.14 -0.11
C LYS A 133 19.34 10.98 1.15
N ASN A 134 19.11 10.39 2.31
CA ASN A 134 19.09 11.10 3.60
C ASN A 134 18.11 12.28 3.60
N GLU A 135 16.91 12.02 3.09
CA GLU A 135 15.80 12.99 3.06
C GLU A 135 14.63 12.46 3.84
N GLN A 136 13.73 13.36 4.24
CA GLN A 136 12.47 12.96 4.84
C GLN A 136 11.34 13.77 4.23
N TYR A 137 10.16 13.14 4.15
CA TYR A 137 8.99 13.73 3.50
C TYR A 137 7.83 13.71 4.48
N GLN A 138 7.24 14.87 4.71
CA GLN A 138 6.05 14.97 5.56
C GLN A 138 4.83 14.59 4.74
N GLY A 139 4.16 13.54 5.16
CA GLY A 139 2.88 13.11 4.59
C GLY A 139 1.72 13.40 5.52
N THR A 140 0.57 12.83 5.18
CA THR A 140 -0.63 12.92 6.00
C THR A 140 -0.47 12.04 7.23
N GLU A 141 -0.61 12.61 8.42
CA GLU A 141 -0.66 11.82 9.65
C GLU A 141 -1.92 10.97 9.67
N LEU A 142 -1.77 9.71 10.03
CA LEU A 142 -2.93 8.87 10.28
C LEU A 142 -3.42 9.10 11.71
N PRO A 143 -4.69 9.45 11.92
CA PRO A 143 -5.25 9.54 13.28
C PRO A 143 -5.02 8.24 14.05
N GLN A 144 -4.87 8.34 15.37
CA GLN A 144 -4.62 7.16 16.22
C GLN A 144 -5.65 6.06 16.00
N PHE A 145 -6.91 6.44 15.83
CA PHE A 145 -7.99 5.49 15.52
C PHE A 145 -7.70 4.66 14.27
N ILE A 146 -7.19 5.30 13.20
CA ILE A 146 -6.84 4.63 11.95
C ILE A 146 -5.61 3.72 12.15
N GLN A 147 -4.62 4.17 12.91
CA GLN A 147 -3.45 3.36 13.23
C GLN A 147 -3.85 2.11 14.01
N ASP A 148 -4.80 2.23 14.93
CA ASP A 148 -5.29 1.12 15.74
C ASP A 148 -6.02 0.08 14.87
N ILE A 149 -6.80 0.54 13.89
CA ILE A 149 -7.45 -0.36 12.93
C ILE A 149 -6.41 -1.14 12.12
N ALA A 150 -5.38 -0.45 11.64
CA ALA A 150 -4.30 -1.08 10.87
C ALA A 150 -3.55 -2.09 11.73
N ALA A 151 -3.21 -1.73 12.97
CA ALA A 151 -2.50 -2.60 13.89
C ALA A 151 -3.30 -3.87 14.25
N ALA A 152 -4.63 -3.77 14.29
CA ALA A 152 -5.50 -4.90 14.56
C ALA A 152 -5.67 -5.83 13.34
N GLY A 153 -5.21 -5.41 12.16
CA GLY A 153 -5.37 -6.17 10.92
C GLY A 153 -6.66 -5.88 10.18
N GLY A 154 -7.31 -4.75 10.50
CA GLY A 154 -8.50 -4.28 9.82
C GLY A 154 -9.65 -3.96 10.77
N LEU A 155 -10.71 -3.38 10.22
CA LEU A 155 -11.85 -2.87 11.00
C LEU A 155 -12.59 -3.98 11.76
N VAL A 156 -12.79 -5.14 11.15
CA VAL A 156 -13.51 -6.26 11.80
C VAL A 156 -12.73 -6.74 13.03
N ASN A 157 -11.43 -6.94 12.90
CA ASN A 157 -10.59 -7.37 14.03
C ASN A 157 -10.52 -6.30 15.11
N PHE A 158 -10.43 -5.04 14.72
CA PHE A 158 -10.44 -3.91 15.65
C PHE A 158 -11.72 -3.92 16.51
N ALA A 159 -12.87 -4.10 15.88
CA ALA A 159 -14.16 -4.14 16.59
C ALA A 159 -14.25 -5.36 17.52
N LYS A 160 -13.72 -6.52 17.13
CA LYS A 160 -13.69 -7.72 17.98
C LYS A 160 -12.81 -7.55 19.21
N ASN A 161 -11.69 -6.84 19.08
CA ASN A 161 -10.74 -6.66 20.18
C ASN A 161 -11.15 -5.55 21.14
N ARG A 162 -12.12 -4.75 20.75
CA ARG A 162 -12.57 -3.61 21.53
C ARG A 162 -13.75 -3.98 22.42
N LYS A 163 -13.47 -4.67 23.50
CA LYS A 163 -14.51 -5.03 24.48
C LYS A 163 -14.25 -4.39 25.83
#